data_7875efc856bd7d90424d1bb789d8cdd5
#
_entry.id   7875efc856bd7d90424d1bb789d8cdd5
#
_cell.length_a   1.000
_cell.length_b   1.000
_cell.length_c   1.000
_cell.angle_alpha   90.00
_cell.angle_beta   90.00
_cell.angle_gamma   90.00
#
_symmetry.space_group_name_H-M   'P 1'
#
loop_
_entity.id
_entity.type
_entity.pdbx_description
1 polymer ?
#
loop_
_entity_poly.entity_id
_entity_poly.type
_entity_poly.pdbx_seq_one_letter_code
_entity_poly.pdbx_strand_id
1 'polypeptide(L)'
;MRKLILLLLVGVLSACIPPAQDYSWPKNDAAPDPVSDNASNRIPLLETDNAAFGSARVDSQPAPWQARGVVPVALDVADMTYVVKPGDTLRGIANITGAGSQIIAKANGLVAPYIISPGQRLAIPGGRYHRVSSGETGIAIARAYGVPWREVVDLNDLEEPFVLRVGQKLLLPASAPVDPVNMSLEQRAAAFRLDIDDIVTGGQPALPDPSLPDPGLSSVAAEPSEWRKAVMPEKRVTPPSAFAGRFNWPVDGKLLSGFGSKGGGVVNDGVNIAVSEGTPIRAAADGVVAYSGDEIDVFGGLILINHGSGWVTAYGHAARLNVERGEKVRAGEVIGLAGDSGYVEEPQLHFEIRKNRKPVDPALHLPKRT
;
A
#
# COMPACT_ATOMS: atom_id res chain seq x y z
N MET A 1 35.10 -28.40 58.79
CA MET A 1 35.60 -27.03 58.55
C MET A 1 36.67 -27.09 57.46
N ARG A 2 36.31 -26.95 56.22
CA ARG A 2 37.27 -26.72 55.11
C ARG A 2 36.59 -25.76 54.11
N LYS A 3 37.11 -24.55 54.07
CA LYS A 3 36.72 -23.49 53.15
C LYS A 3 37.35 -23.78 51.78
N LEU A 4 36.53 -23.95 50.74
CA LEU A 4 36.98 -24.05 49.36
C LEU A 4 36.85 -22.66 48.71
N ILE A 5 38.00 -22.09 48.37
CA ILE A 5 38.10 -20.82 47.64
C ILE A 5 38.05 -21.16 46.15
N LEU A 6 37.02 -20.70 45.45
CA LEU A 6 36.87 -20.80 44.00
C LEU A 6 37.47 -19.55 43.34
N LEU A 7 38.59 -19.69 42.64
CA LEU A 7 39.21 -18.63 41.82
C LEU A 7 38.46 -18.56 40.48
N LEU A 8 37.88 -17.41 40.23
CA LEU A 8 37.30 -17.07 38.92
C LEU A 8 38.43 -16.49 38.04
N LEU A 9 38.79 -17.24 36.99
CA LEU A 9 39.69 -16.75 35.95
C LEU A 9 38.83 -15.96 34.92
N VAL A 10 39.03 -14.66 34.88
CA VAL A 10 38.47 -13.77 33.82
C VAL A 10 39.44 -13.82 32.66
N GLY A 11 39.10 -14.53 31.61
CA GLY A 11 39.80 -14.48 30.32
C GLY A 11 39.38 -13.27 29.51
N VAL A 12 40.30 -12.33 29.33
CA VAL A 12 40.14 -11.20 28.40
C VAL A 12 40.46 -11.71 26.99
N LEU A 13 39.42 -11.92 26.17
CA LEU A 13 39.58 -12.11 24.73
C LEU A 13 39.75 -10.74 24.06
N SER A 14 40.99 -10.36 23.75
CA SER A 14 41.30 -9.26 22.86
C SER A 14 40.93 -9.67 21.42
N ALA A 15 39.81 -9.19 20.91
CA ALA A 15 39.49 -9.28 19.48
C ALA A 15 40.36 -8.24 18.73
N CYS A 16 41.29 -8.70 17.92
CA CYS A 16 42.02 -7.87 16.96
C CYS A 16 41.04 -7.43 15.87
N ILE A 17 40.72 -6.15 15.87
CA ILE A 17 40.03 -5.48 14.75
C ILE A 17 41.14 -5.15 13.72
N PRO A 18 41.08 -5.63 12.47
CA PRO A 18 42.00 -5.20 11.44
C PRO A 18 41.76 -3.73 11.09
N PRO A 19 42.83 -2.95 10.77
CA PRO A 19 42.67 -1.55 10.38
C PRO A 19 41.88 -1.44 9.06
N ALA A 20 41.03 -0.44 8.98
CA ALA A 20 40.28 -0.09 7.78
C ALA A 20 41.27 0.15 6.62
N GLN A 21 41.14 -0.59 5.54
CA GLN A 21 41.83 -0.33 4.31
C GLN A 21 41.18 0.85 3.61
N ASP A 22 41.89 1.92 3.42
CA ASP A 22 41.50 3.05 2.59
C ASP A 22 41.39 2.59 1.14
N TYR A 23 40.14 2.41 0.69
CA TYR A 23 39.84 2.10 -0.69
C TYR A 23 39.78 3.41 -1.47
N SER A 24 40.91 3.77 -2.14
CA SER A 24 40.93 4.88 -3.09
C SER A 24 40.44 4.41 -4.46
N TRP A 25 39.37 5.00 -4.94
CA TRP A 25 38.86 4.82 -6.30
C TRP A 25 39.89 5.31 -7.31
N PRO A 26 40.18 4.58 -8.39
CA PRO A 26 41.01 5.08 -9.46
C PRO A 26 40.33 6.27 -10.13
N LYS A 27 41.02 7.44 -10.14
CA LYS A 27 40.62 8.59 -10.94
C LYS A 27 40.90 8.25 -12.39
N ASN A 28 39.84 8.09 -13.20
CA ASN A 28 39.99 8.06 -14.65
C ASN A 28 40.16 9.48 -15.17
N ASP A 29 41.40 9.93 -15.21
CA ASP A 29 41.81 11.11 -15.96
C ASP A 29 42.23 10.63 -17.38
N ALA A 30 41.25 10.42 -18.24
CA ALA A 30 41.45 10.31 -19.68
C ALA A 30 40.38 11.15 -20.36
N ALA A 31 40.76 12.33 -20.79
CA ALA A 31 39.95 13.12 -21.71
C ALA A 31 39.87 12.38 -23.06
N PRO A 32 38.71 12.32 -23.70
CA PRO A 32 38.58 11.73 -25.04
C PRO A 32 39.21 12.69 -26.06
N ASP A 33 40.02 12.11 -26.95
CA ASP A 33 40.62 12.79 -28.09
C ASP A 33 39.55 13.36 -29.04
N PRO A 34 39.83 14.50 -29.70
CA PRO A 34 38.85 15.09 -30.63
C PRO A 34 38.74 14.25 -31.89
N VAL A 35 37.53 13.76 -32.13
CA VAL A 35 37.14 13.04 -33.36
C VAL A 35 37.18 14.04 -34.52
N SER A 36 38.01 13.76 -35.54
CA SER A 36 38.11 14.49 -36.78
C SER A 36 36.82 14.47 -37.57
N ASP A 37 36.33 15.64 -37.94
CA ASP A 37 35.27 15.89 -38.90
C ASP A 37 35.55 15.18 -40.24
N ASN A 38 34.67 14.27 -40.61
CA ASN A 38 34.57 13.85 -42.00
C ASN A 38 33.14 14.10 -42.49
N ALA A 39 33.00 15.18 -43.20
CA ALA A 39 31.82 15.64 -43.85
C ALA A 39 31.40 14.67 -44.96
N SER A 40 30.25 14.02 -44.85
CA SER A 40 29.41 13.59 -45.99
C SER A 40 28.26 12.71 -45.47
N ASN A 41 27.24 13.28 -44.89
CA ASN A 41 25.83 12.86 -45.03
C ASN A 41 24.92 13.88 -44.30
N ARG A 42 24.64 14.97 -44.99
CA ARG A 42 23.61 15.92 -44.53
C ARG A 42 22.25 15.45 -44.98
N ILE A 43 21.47 14.96 -44.05
CA ILE A 43 20.01 14.90 -44.20
C ILE A 43 19.48 16.31 -43.97
N PRO A 44 18.64 16.91 -44.84
CA PRO A 44 18.11 18.26 -44.62
C PRO A 44 17.17 18.26 -43.44
N LEU A 45 17.53 19.02 -42.41
CA LEU A 45 16.62 19.41 -41.35
C LEU A 45 15.58 20.37 -41.93
N LEU A 46 14.30 19.97 -41.88
CA LEU A 46 13.19 20.87 -42.04
C LEU A 46 13.26 21.91 -40.89
N GLU A 47 13.50 23.15 -41.25
CA GLU A 47 13.28 24.31 -40.39
C GLU A 47 11.80 24.37 -39.98
N THR A 48 11.50 23.98 -38.74
CA THR A 48 10.23 24.33 -38.13
C THR A 48 10.45 25.56 -37.29
N ASP A 49 9.72 26.62 -37.65
CA ASP A 49 9.63 27.89 -36.97
C ASP A 49 9.54 27.70 -35.44
N ASN A 50 10.53 28.24 -34.76
CA ASN A 50 10.56 28.39 -33.31
C ASN A 50 9.68 29.62 -32.94
N ALA A 51 8.35 29.46 -33.01
CA ALA A 51 7.43 30.34 -32.32
C ALA A 51 7.41 30.01 -30.84
N ALA A 52 7.81 30.97 -30.04
CA ALA A 52 7.90 31.06 -28.61
C ALA A 52 6.82 30.20 -27.87
N PHE A 53 7.17 29.01 -27.45
CA PHE A 53 6.51 28.36 -26.33
C PHE A 53 7.13 28.91 -25.05
N GLY A 54 6.48 29.93 -24.48
CA GLY A 54 6.72 30.36 -23.14
C GLY A 54 6.67 29.11 -22.22
N SER A 55 7.72 28.93 -21.44
CA SER A 55 7.76 27.93 -20.39
C SER A 55 6.73 28.31 -19.31
N ALA A 56 5.45 28.04 -19.57
CA ALA A 56 4.48 27.91 -18.51
C ALA A 56 4.98 26.71 -17.67
N ARG A 57 5.51 26.98 -16.49
CA ARG A 57 5.56 25.97 -15.44
C ARG A 57 4.12 25.52 -15.22
N VAL A 58 3.74 24.43 -15.87
CA VAL A 58 2.58 23.68 -15.48
C VAL A 58 2.96 23.15 -14.10
N ASP A 59 2.44 23.77 -13.04
CA ASP A 59 2.32 23.14 -11.74
C ASP A 59 1.50 21.87 -11.99
N SER A 60 2.19 20.79 -12.28
CA SER A 60 1.59 19.48 -12.46
C SER A 60 1.13 19.02 -11.07
N GLN A 61 -0.06 19.45 -10.66
CA GLN A 61 -0.73 18.78 -9.56
C GLN A 61 -0.83 17.31 -9.96
N PRO A 62 -0.33 16.41 -9.12
CA PRO A 62 -0.43 14.99 -9.42
C PRO A 62 -1.88 14.63 -9.68
N ALA A 63 -2.10 13.77 -10.66
CA ALA A 63 -3.44 13.36 -11.05
C ALA A 63 -4.22 12.81 -9.83
N PRO A 64 -5.55 12.97 -9.77
CA PRO A 64 -6.36 12.58 -8.60
C PRO A 64 -6.26 11.10 -8.21
N TRP A 65 -5.81 10.25 -9.14
CA TRP A 65 -5.61 8.80 -8.90
C TRP A 65 -4.20 8.42 -8.44
N GLN A 66 -3.27 9.38 -8.36
CA GLN A 66 -1.94 9.11 -7.81
C GLN A 66 -2.02 9.07 -6.29
N ALA A 67 -1.53 8.01 -5.70
CA ALA A 67 -1.37 7.91 -4.25
C ALA A 67 -0.49 9.07 -3.75
N ARG A 68 -0.93 9.70 -2.67
CA ARG A 68 -0.21 10.83 -2.05
C ARG A 68 0.25 10.44 -0.66
N GLY A 69 1.41 10.96 -0.28
CA GLY A 69 1.89 10.85 1.09
C GLY A 69 0.93 11.54 2.07
N VAL A 70 0.61 10.88 3.16
CA VAL A 70 -0.27 11.40 4.21
C VAL A 70 0.53 12.27 5.17
N VAL A 71 0.04 13.49 5.43
CA VAL A 71 0.51 14.31 6.54
C VAL A 71 -0.35 13.94 7.76
N PRO A 72 0.23 13.35 8.83
CA PRO A 72 -0.56 12.82 9.96
C PRO A 72 -1.03 13.95 10.88
N VAL A 73 -2.03 14.70 10.43
CA VAL A 73 -2.72 15.73 11.22
C VAL A 73 -4.09 15.20 11.60
N ALA A 74 -4.24 14.81 12.88
CA ALA A 74 -5.52 14.35 13.43
C ALA A 74 -6.18 15.45 14.24
N LEU A 75 -7.51 15.50 14.22
CA LEU A 75 -8.32 16.38 15.05
C LEU A 75 -8.72 15.64 16.34
N ASP A 76 -8.41 16.21 17.48
CA ASP A 76 -8.88 15.70 18.77
C ASP A 76 -10.32 16.16 19.01
N VAL A 77 -11.21 15.21 19.24
CA VAL A 77 -12.62 15.42 19.53
C VAL A 77 -12.90 14.91 20.96
N ALA A 78 -13.49 15.72 21.79
CA ALA A 78 -13.94 15.29 23.12
C ALA A 78 -15.26 14.52 23.03
N ASP A 79 -15.46 13.54 23.94
CA ASP A 79 -16.77 12.92 24.12
C ASP A 79 -17.81 13.98 24.50
N MET A 80 -18.91 14.02 23.74
CA MET A 80 -19.97 14.98 24.00
C MET A 80 -21.35 14.45 23.59
N THR A 81 -22.40 15.07 24.12
CA THR A 81 -23.77 14.84 23.64
C THR A 81 -24.22 16.04 22.83
N TYR A 82 -24.70 15.77 21.61
CA TYR A 82 -25.29 16.79 20.73
C TYR A 82 -26.81 16.66 20.72
N VAL A 83 -27.53 17.77 20.85
CA VAL A 83 -28.99 17.80 20.68
C VAL A 83 -29.31 18.26 19.25
N VAL A 84 -29.99 17.39 18.50
CA VAL A 84 -30.34 17.64 17.10
C VAL A 84 -31.26 18.84 16.99
N LYS A 85 -30.90 19.79 16.13
CA LYS A 85 -31.70 20.99 15.83
C LYS A 85 -32.52 20.80 14.54
N PRO A 86 -33.60 21.56 14.35
CA PRO A 86 -34.32 21.56 13.07
C PRO A 86 -33.38 21.87 11.92
N GLY A 87 -33.40 21.05 10.85
CA GLY A 87 -32.56 21.16 9.67
C GLY A 87 -31.18 20.49 9.79
N ASP A 88 -30.82 19.93 10.94
CA ASP A 88 -29.59 19.18 11.07
C ASP A 88 -29.62 17.88 10.25
N THR A 89 -28.47 17.54 9.71
CA THR A 89 -28.18 16.24 9.12
C THR A 89 -27.06 15.58 9.89
N LEU A 90 -26.97 14.26 9.88
CA LEU A 90 -25.89 13.53 10.55
C LEU A 90 -24.51 14.00 10.04
N ARG A 91 -24.38 14.24 8.74
CA ARG A 91 -23.16 14.79 8.14
C ARG A 91 -22.86 16.22 8.61
N GLY A 92 -23.90 17.05 8.72
CA GLY A 92 -23.76 18.42 9.26
C GLY A 92 -23.25 18.40 10.69
N ILE A 93 -23.83 17.56 11.55
CA ILE A 93 -23.39 17.35 12.93
C ILE A 93 -21.95 16.83 12.97
N ALA A 94 -21.61 15.86 12.14
CA ALA A 94 -20.24 15.35 12.01
C ALA A 94 -19.23 16.46 11.62
N ASN A 95 -19.63 17.38 10.73
CA ASN A 95 -18.78 18.51 10.34
C ASN A 95 -18.57 19.51 11.48
N ILE A 96 -19.62 19.83 12.22
CA ILE A 96 -19.57 20.75 13.35
C ILE A 96 -18.75 20.18 14.50
N THR A 97 -18.93 18.91 14.83
CA THR A 97 -18.29 18.25 15.99
C THR A 97 -16.87 17.78 15.71
N GLY A 98 -16.52 17.57 14.45
CA GLY A 98 -15.24 17.01 14.06
C GLY A 98 -15.21 15.48 13.98
N ALA A 99 -16.19 14.79 14.53
CA ALA A 99 -16.29 13.32 14.53
C ALA A 99 -16.71 12.78 13.14
N GLY A 100 -16.53 11.46 12.92
CA GLY A 100 -16.99 10.78 11.71
C GLY A 100 -18.50 10.51 11.74
N SER A 101 -19.22 10.76 10.65
CA SER A 101 -20.68 10.53 10.59
C SER A 101 -21.05 9.05 10.82
N GLN A 102 -20.26 8.11 10.31
CA GLN A 102 -20.47 6.68 10.55
C GLN A 102 -20.24 6.30 12.01
N ILE A 103 -19.22 6.88 12.64
CA ILE A 103 -18.92 6.67 14.07
C ILE A 103 -20.05 7.20 14.95
N ILE A 104 -20.60 8.38 14.60
CA ILE A 104 -21.78 8.92 15.29
C ILE A 104 -22.98 7.99 15.10
N ALA A 105 -23.22 7.50 13.87
CA ALA A 105 -24.31 6.58 13.61
C ALA A 105 -24.19 5.30 14.44
N LYS A 106 -23.02 4.68 14.44
CA LYS A 106 -22.71 3.46 15.21
C LYS A 106 -22.94 3.65 16.70
N ALA A 107 -22.38 4.72 17.27
CA ALA A 107 -22.52 5.01 18.71
C ALA A 107 -23.96 5.22 19.17
N ASN A 108 -24.84 5.59 18.24
CA ASN A 108 -26.25 5.85 18.53
C ASN A 108 -27.20 4.78 17.94
N GLY A 109 -26.68 3.66 17.44
CA GLY A 109 -27.50 2.58 16.87
C GLY A 109 -28.33 3.00 15.66
N LEU A 110 -27.89 4.02 14.91
CA LEU A 110 -28.59 4.49 13.71
C LEU A 110 -28.30 3.55 12.54
N VAL A 111 -29.35 3.07 11.89
CA VAL A 111 -29.24 2.28 10.67
C VAL A 111 -29.58 3.12 9.44
N ALA A 112 -29.03 2.75 8.28
CA ALA A 112 -29.38 3.44 7.02
C ALA A 112 -30.90 3.49 6.82
N PRO A 113 -31.46 4.63 6.39
CA PRO A 113 -30.84 5.85 5.88
C PRO A 113 -30.44 6.91 6.93
N TYR A 114 -30.11 6.52 8.18
CA TYR A 114 -29.57 7.38 9.25
C TYR A 114 -30.47 8.57 9.60
N ILE A 115 -31.77 8.31 9.74
CA ILE A 115 -32.75 9.36 10.07
C ILE A 115 -32.56 9.84 11.51
N ILE A 116 -32.48 11.15 11.67
CA ILE A 116 -32.42 11.83 12.97
C ILE A 116 -33.59 12.80 13.10
N SER A 117 -34.02 13.08 14.34
CA SER A 117 -35.16 13.95 14.62
C SER A 117 -34.74 15.13 15.49
N PRO A 118 -35.32 16.34 15.29
CA PRO A 118 -35.10 17.44 16.18
C PRO A 118 -35.39 17.08 17.65
N GLY A 119 -34.52 17.49 18.57
CA GLY A 119 -34.59 17.15 19.99
C GLY A 119 -33.92 15.81 20.35
N GLN A 120 -33.60 14.96 19.39
CA GLN A 120 -32.86 13.71 19.63
C GLN A 120 -31.48 14.04 20.22
N ARG A 121 -31.05 13.26 21.22
CA ARG A 121 -29.72 13.36 21.81
C ARG A 121 -28.82 12.33 21.15
N LEU A 122 -27.73 12.80 20.58
CA LEU A 122 -26.72 11.96 19.94
C LEU A 122 -25.43 11.98 20.76
N ALA A 123 -24.93 10.81 21.12
CA ALA A 123 -23.59 10.65 21.63
C ALA A 123 -22.59 10.88 20.49
N ILE A 124 -21.65 11.76 20.70
CA ILE A 124 -20.55 12.03 19.77
C ILE A 124 -19.30 11.45 20.39
N PRO A 125 -18.76 10.33 19.87
CA PRO A 125 -17.58 9.70 20.43
C PRO A 125 -16.36 10.59 20.29
N GLY A 126 -15.64 10.76 21.40
CA GLY A 126 -14.33 11.39 21.42
C GLY A 126 -13.27 10.52 20.78
N GLY A 127 -12.13 11.12 20.49
CA GLY A 127 -10.98 10.44 19.91
C GLY A 127 -10.28 11.30 18.88
N ARG A 128 -9.26 10.72 18.24
CA ARG A 128 -8.51 11.40 17.18
C ARG A 128 -9.04 10.99 15.82
N TYR A 129 -9.39 11.97 15.03
CA TYR A 129 -9.98 11.76 13.71
C TYR A 129 -9.04 12.28 12.61
N HIS A 130 -8.71 11.43 11.66
CA HIS A 130 -8.05 11.82 10.42
C HIS A 130 -9.09 12.16 9.36
N ARG A 131 -8.95 13.32 8.71
CA ARG A 131 -9.79 13.70 7.58
C ARG A 131 -9.12 13.29 6.28
N VAL A 132 -9.73 12.34 5.58
CA VAL A 132 -9.22 11.79 4.32
C VAL A 132 -9.14 12.89 3.25
N SER A 133 -7.96 13.02 2.63
CA SER A 133 -7.69 13.96 1.54
C SER A 133 -7.65 13.24 0.19
N SER A 134 -7.71 14.02 -0.90
CA SER A 134 -7.64 13.47 -2.26
C SER A 134 -6.30 12.77 -2.51
N GLY A 135 -6.35 11.54 -3.03
CA GLY A 135 -5.17 10.72 -3.33
C GLY A 135 -4.60 9.95 -2.13
N GLU A 136 -5.15 10.12 -0.92
CA GLU A 136 -4.75 9.30 0.22
C GLU A 136 -5.35 7.89 0.12
N THR A 137 -4.57 6.90 0.53
CA THR A 137 -4.99 5.50 0.62
C THR A 137 -5.08 5.08 2.07
N GLY A 138 -5.88 4.06 2.37
CA GLY A 138 -6.00 3.51 3.73
C GLY A 138 -4.66 3.08 4.31
N ILE A 139 -3.83 2.42 3.49
CA ILE A 139 -2.47 2.02 3.89
C ILE A 139 -1.59 3.23 4.17
N ALA A 140 -1.61 4.25 3.31
CA ALA A 140 -0.80 5.45 3.51
C ALA A 140 -1.19 6.15 4.81
N ILE A 141 -2.50 6.20 5.13
CA ILE A 141 -3.01 6.74 6.40
C ILE A 141 -2.51 5.89 7.57
N ALA A 142 -2.72 4.57 7.54
CA ALA A 142 -2.30 3.66 8.59
C ALA A 142 -0.79 3.74 8.84
N ARG A 143 0.02 3.78 7.78
CA ARG A 143 1.48 3.97 7.83
C ARG A 143 1.88 5.31 8.45
N ALA A 144 1.20 6.39 8.07
CA ALA A 144 1.50 7.72 8.59
C ALA A 144 1.27 7.84 10.11
N TYR A 145 0.28 7.11 10.62
CA TYR A 145 -0.01 7.05 12.05
C TYR A 145 0.63 5.87 12.79
N GLY A 146 1.35 4.99 12.10
CA GLY A 146 2.00 3.83 12.72
C GLY A 146 1.00 2.85 13.34
N VAL A 147 -0.14 2.62 12.69
CA VAL A 147 -1.19 1.70 13.16
C VAL A 147 -1.51 0.66 12.09
N PRO A 148 -1.95 -0.56 12.47
CA PRO A 148 -2.43 -1.54 11.50
C PRO A 148 -3.68 -1.02 10.77
N TRP A 149 -3.72 -1.15 9.43
CA TRP A 149 -4.89 -0.74 8.65
C TRP A 149 -6.17 -1.45 9.09
N ARG A 150 -6.04 -2.72 9.45
CA ARG A 150 -7.16 -3.52 9.96
C ARG A 150 -7.83 -2.93 11.19
N GLU A 151 -7.06 -2.39 12.15
CA GLU A 151 -7.63 -1.72 13.32
C GLU A 151 -8.44 -0.49 12.91
N VAL A 152 -7.96 0.27 11.90
CA VAL A 152 -8.70 1.40 11.35
C VAL A 152 -10.00 0.94 10.69
N VAL A 153 -9.97 -0.15 9.91
CA VAL A 153 -11.15 -0.75 9.27
C VAL A 153 -12.20 -1.15 10.30
N ASP A 154 -11.78 -1.94 11.31
CA ASP A 154 -12.69 -2.49 12.33
C ASP A 154 -13.31 -1.37 13.20
N LEU A 155 -12.49 -0.35 13.52
CA LEU A 155 -12.94 0.77 14.35
C LEU A 155 -13.98 1.63 13.64
N ASN A 156 -13.83 1.79 12.32
CA ASN A 156 -14.67 2.65 11.50
C ASN A 156 -15.80 1.90 10.75
N ASP A 157 -15.97 0.59 10.99
CA ASP A 157 -16.95 -0.26 10.27
C ASP A 157 -16.86 -0.09 8.75
N LEU A 158 -15.63 -0.11 8.22
CA LEU A 158 -15.46 -0.01 6.78
C LEU A 158 -15.82 -1.36 6.14
N GLU A 159 -16.77 -1.32 5.19
CA GLU A 159 -17.20 -2.50 4.44
C GLU A 159 -16.42 -2.67 3.14
N GLU A 160 -16.28 -3.90 2.68
CA GLU A 160 -15.67 -4.17 1.37
C GLU A 160 -16.43 -3.45 0.25
N PRO A 161 -15.74 -2.85 -0.69
CA PRO A 161 -14.29 -2.89 -0.98
C PRO A 161 -13.43 -1.84 -0.25
N PHE A 162 -13.78 -1.40 0.95
CA PHE A 162 -13.03 -0.47 1.81
C PHE A 162 -12.67 0.87 1.17
N VAL A 163 -13.56 1.36 0.30
CA VAL A 163 -13.37 2.60 -0.43
C VAL A 163 -13.49 3.79 0.50
N LEU A 164 -12.42 4.55 0.64
CA LEU A 164 -12.43 5.81 1.35
C LEU A 164 -13.00 6.93 0.47
N ARG A 165 -13.60 7.95 1.09
CA ARG A 165 -14.08 9.14 0.40
C ARG A 165 -13.37 10.38 0.89
N VAL A 166 -13.04 11.28 -0.02
CA VAL A 166 -12.47 12.58 0.33
C VAL A 166 -13.39 13.32 1.31
N GLY A 167 -12.81 13.81 2.39
CA GLY A 167 -13.55 14.46 3.50
C GLY A 167 -14.12 13.50 4.54
N GLN A 168 -14.07 12.18 4.33
CA GLN A 168 -14.41 11.17 5.35
C GLN A 168 -13.51 11.35 6.55
N LYS A 169 -14.05 11.18 7.76
CA LYS A 169 -13.29 11.26 9.00
C LYS A 169 -13.17 9.87 9.59
N LEU A 170 -11.94 9.40 9.69
CA LEU A 170 -11.59 8.09 10.24
C LEU A 170 -11.16 8.26 11.70
N LEU A 171 -11.82 7.56 12.59
CA LEU A 171 -11.39 7.43 13.98
C LEU A 171 -10.11 6.59 14.02
N LEU A 172 -9.07 7.11 14.64
CA LEU A 172 -7.80 6.43 14.77
C LEU A 172 -7.80 5.56 16.04
N PRO A 173 -7.13 4.39 16.02
CA PRO A 173 -6.95 3.56 17.20
C PRO A 173 -6.28 4.33 18.34
N ALA A 174 -6.60 3.98 19.59
CA ALA A 174 -5.95 4.56 20.77
C ALA A 174 -4.44 4.24 20.81
N SER A 175 -4.02 3.16 20.15
CA SER A 175 -2.62 2.78 19.97
C SER A 175 -1.83 3.75 19.07
N ALA A 176 -2.52 4.60 18.29
CA ALA A 176 -1.86 5.57 17.43
C ALA A 176 -1.02 6.56 18.25
N PRO A 177 0.24 6.81 17.91
CA PRO A 177 1.10 7.78 18.58
C PRO A 177 0.46 9.17 18.64
N VAL A 178 0.61 9.87 19.77
CA VAL A 178 0.04 11.21 19.95
C VAL A 178 0.68 12.20 18.98
N ASP A 179 1.96 12.05 18.70
CA ASP A 179 2.71 12.91 17.80
C ASP A 179 3.46 12.08 16.73
N PRO A 180 2.75 11.59 15.70
CA PRO A 180 3.37 10.79 14.66
C PRO A 180 4.31 11.60 13.75
N VAL A 181 4.21 12.93 13.73
CA VAL A 181 5.08 13.81 12.90
C VAL A 181 6.51 13.77 13.40
N ASN A 182 6.72 13.69 14.72
CA ASN A 182 8.05 13.67 15.35
C ASN A 182 8.63 12.26 15.50
N MET A 183 7.91 11.21 15.10
CA MET A 183 8.48 9.87 15.05
C MET A 183 9.48 9.73 13.90
N SER A 184 10.62 9.08 14.17
CA SER A 184 11.54 8.70 13.09
C SER A 184 10.86 7.72 12.11
N LEU A 185 11.37 7.66 10.87
CA LEU A 185 10.89 6.68 9.88
C LEU A 185 11.02 5.24 10.41
N GLU A 186 12.09 4.93 11.14
CA GLU A 186 12.33 3.63 11.76
C GLU A 186 11.28 3.31 12.84
N GLN A 187 10.93 4.27 13.70
CA GLN A 187 9.90 4.11 14.72
C GLN A 187 8.53 3.87 14.10
N ARG A 188 8.19 4.60 13.03
CA ARG A 188 6.94 4.40 12.29
C ARG A 188 6.92 3.05 11.58
N ALA A 189 8.03 2.65 10.96
CA ALA A 189 8.15 1.34 10.32
C ALA A 189 8.06 0.19 11.32
N ALA A 190 8.63 0.33 12.52
CA ALA A 190 8.55 -0.68 13.58
C ALA A 190 7.13 -0.83 14.17
N ALA A 191 6.36 0.27 14.22
CA ALA A 191 4.97 0.27 14.68
C ALA A 191 3.99 -0.24 13.59
N PHE A 192 4.34 -0.07 12.33
CA PHE A 192 3.54 -0.45 11.19
C PHE A 192 3.81 -1.91 10.79
N ARG A 193 2.90 -2.80 11.10
CA ARG A 193 2.90 -4.17 10.58
C ARG A 193 1.98 -4.22 9.38
N LEU A 194 2.58 -4.32 8.20
CA LEU A 194 1.84 -4.48 6.96
C LEU A 194 1.48 -5.95 6.77
N ASP A 195 0.20 -6.25 6.68
CA ASP A 195 -0.31 -7.51 6.16
C ASP A 195 -0.62 -7.35 4.66
N ILE A 196 -0.43 -8.40 3.88
CA ILE A 196 -0.82 -8.43 2.46
C ILE A 196 -2.30 -8.08 2.28
N ASP A 197 -3.15 -8.48 3.22
CA ASP A 197 -4.57 -8.11 3.20
C ASP A 197 -4.79 -6.60 3.35
N ASP A 198 -3.94 -5.92 4.10
CA ASP A 198 -3.98 -4.46 4.22
C ASP A 198 -3.73 -3.79 2.87
N ILE A 199 -2.86 -4.37 2.03
CA ILE A 199 -2.55 -3.87 0.69
C ILE A 199 -3.76 -4.02 -0.24
N VAL A 200 -4.41 -5.19 -0.21
CA VAL A 200 -5.60 -5.45 -1.04
C VAL A 200 -6.74 -4.51 -0.67
N THR A 201 -6.92 -4.27 0.63
CA THR A 201 -8.07 -3.56 1.17
C THR A 201 -7.84 -2.05 1.32
N GLY A 202 -6.62 -1.64 1.60
CA GLY A 202 -6.27 -0.24 1.90
C GLY A 202 -5.50 0.49 0.80
N GLY A 203 -5.15 -0.17 -0.30
CA GLY A 203 -4.33 0.41 -1.38
C GLY A 203 -5.09 1.31 -2.36
N GLN A 204 -6.43 1.44 -2.24
CA GLN A 204 -7.20 2.25 -3.16
C GLN A 204 -7.18 3.72 -2.76
N PRO A 205 -6.86 4.67 -3.67
CA PRO A 205 -6.97 6.10 -3.41
C PRO A 205 -8.40 6.51 -3.10
N ALA A 206 -8.56 7.47 -2.19
CA ALA A 206 -9.85 7.98 -1.79
C ALA A 206 -10.63 8.60 -2.97
N LEU A 207 -11.89 8.20 -3.13
CA LEU A 207 -12.76 8.71 -4.17
C LEU A 207 -13.32 10.09 -3.79
N PRO A 208 -13.54 10.98 -4.78
CA PRO A 208 -14.27 12.21 -4.56
C PRO A 208 -15.64 11.93 -3.94
N ASP A 209 -16.06 12.75 -2.97
CA ASP A 209 -17.42 12.67 -2.43
C ASP A 209 -18.35 13.44 -3.38
N PRO A 210 -19.30 12.77 -4.06
CA PRO A 210 -20.19 13.43 -5.03
C PRO A 210 -21.12 14.48 -4.40
N SER A 211 -21.22 14.50 -3.07
CA SER A 211 -22.08 15.44 -2.33
C SER A 211 -21.33 16.67 -1.79
N LEU A 212 -20.01 16.72 -1.95
CA LEU A 212 -19.20 17.88 -1.55
C LEU A 212 -18.81 18.69 -2.79
N PRO A 213 -18.88 20.04 -2.74
CA PRO A 213 -18.27 20.85 -3.78
C PRO A 213 -16.76 20.55 -3.79
N ASP A 214 -16.22 20.31 -4.97
CA ASP A 214 -14.79 20.06 -5.15
C ASP A 214 -14.02 21.33 -4.75
N PRO A 215 -13.17 21.32 -3.72
CA PRO A 215 -12.42 22.50 -3.28
C PRO A 215 -11.43 23.02 -4.33
N GLY A 216 -11.19 22.25 -5.40
CA GLY A 216 -10.32 22.64 -6.53
C GLY A 216 -11.03 23.38 -7.67
N LEU A 217 -12.38 23.47 -7.69
CA LEU A 217 -13.14 24.02 -8.81
C LEU A 217 -13.82 25.38 -8.54
N SER A 218 -13.39 26.10 -7.51
CA SER A 218 -14.04 27.35 -7.11
C SER A 218 -13.88 28.55 -8.06
N SER A 219 -13.36 28.43 -9.27
CA SER A 219 -13.22 29.61 -10.15
C SER A 219 -13.37 29.40 -11.65
N VAL A 220 -13.88 28.26 -12.13
CA VAL A 220 -14.18 28.16 -13.57
C VAL A 220 -15.65 27.83 -13.77
N ALA A 221 -16.39 28.78 -14.29
CA ALA A 221 -17.79 28.64 -14.63
C ALA A 221 -18.03 27.40 -15.51
N ALA A 222 -19.10 26.71 -15.19
CA ALA A 222 -19.62 25.52 -15.78
C ALA A 222 -19.53 25.46 -17.31
N GLU A 223 -18.64 24.63 -17.83
CA GLU A 223 -18.85 23.93 -19.09
C GLU A 223 -19.07 22.44 -18.80
N PRO A 224 -20.07 21.80 -19.40
CA PRO A 224 -20.42 20.45 -19.02
C PRO A 224 -19.51 19.44 -19.71
N SER A 225 -18.76 18.66 -18.92
CA SER A 225 -18.77 17.22 -19.08
C SER A 225 -17.84 16.47 -20.04
N GLU A 226 -16.91 17.06 -20.78
CA GLU A 226 -15.96 16.23 -21.55
C GLU A 226 -14.87 15.61 -20.64
N TRP A 227 -14.44 16.31 -19.60
CA TRP A 227 -13.47 15.77 -18.64
C TRP A 227 -14.06 14.70 -17.71
N ARG A 228 -15.39 14.74 -17.41
CA ARG A 228 -16.05 13.66 -16.66
C ARG A 228 -16.04 12.33 -17.42
N LYS A 229 -15.94 12.36 -18.74
CA LYS A 229 -15.73 11.14 -19.57
C LYS A 229 -14.27 10.73 -19.64
N ALA A 230 -13.32 11.65 -19.47
CA ALA A 230 -11.88 11.37 -19.47
C ALA A 230 -11.35 10.94 -18.08
N VAL A 231 -12.07 11.21 -16.99
CA VAL A 231 -11.79 10.68 -15.64
C VAL A 231 -12.57 9.37 -15.47
N MET A 232 -12.35 8.43 -16.37
CA MET A 232 -12.81 7.05 -16.26
C MET A 232 -11.88 6.16 -17.10
N PRO A 233 -11.63 4.98 -16.65
CA PRO A 233 -12.26 4.27 -15.54
C PRO A 233 -11.25 3.83 -14.50
N GLU A 234 -11.47 4.07 -13.26
CA GLU A 234 -11.12 3.07 -12.27
C GLU A 234 -11.64 1.74 -12.80
N LYS A 235 -10.79 0.89 -13.31
CA LYS A 235 -11.13 -0.50 -13.57
C LYS A 235 -11.54 -1.06 -12.20
N ARG A 236 -12.86 -1.05 -11.94
CA ARG A 236 -13.39 -1.74 -10.75
C ARG A 236 -12.83 -3.14 -10.81
N VAL A 237 -12.04 -3.50 -9.82
CA VAL A 237 -11.59 -4.87 -9.63
C VAL A 237 -12.84 -5.69 -9.31
N THR A 238 -13.51 -6.19 -10.36
CA THR A 238 -14.64 -7.10 -10.18
C THR A 238 -14.04 -8.49 -10.10
N PRO A 239 -14.02 -9.11 -8.89
CA PRO A 239 -13.48 -10.45 -8.74
C PRO A 239 -14.29 -11.45 -9.57
N PRO A 240 -13.66 -12.56 -9.99
CA PRO A 240 -14.38 -13.65 -10.63
C PRO A 240 -15.51 -14.16 -9.74
N SER A 241 -16.63 -14.54 -10.35
CA SER A 241 -17.87 -14.88 -9.63
C SER A 241 -17.82 -16.16 -8.78
N ALA A 242 -16.90 -17.09 -9.05
CA ALA A 242 -16.67 -18.29 -8.26
C ALA A 242 -15.29 -18.90 -8.56
N PHE A 243 -14.59 -19.34 -7.51
CA PHE A 243 -13.32 -20.02 -7.62
C PHE A 243 -13.26 -21.23 -6.68
N ALA A 244 -12.80 -22.38 -7.21
CA ALA A 244 -12.80 -23.66 -6.50
C ALA A 244 -11.55 -23.91 -5.62
N GLY A 245 -10.61 -22.96 -5.55
CA GLY A 245 -9.38 -23.08 -4.73
C GLY A 245 -8.33 -24.02 -5.29
N ARG A 246 -8.25 -24.21 -6.61
CA ARG A 246 -7.19 -24.97 -7.28
C ARG A 246 -6.23 -24.02 -7.96
N PHE A 247 -4.94 -24.18 -7.66
CA PHE A 247 -3.88 -23.33 -8.17
C PHE A 247 -2.81 -24.15 -8.90
N ASN A 248 -2.09 -23.50 -9.80
CA ASN A 248 -0.89 -24.02 -10.44
C ASN A 248 0.35 -23.40 -9.79
N TRP A 249 1.49 -24.10 -9.88
CA TRP A 249 2.76 -23.51 -9.47
C TRP A 249 3.08 -22.29 -10.32
N PRO A 250 3.41 -21.13 -9.69
CA PRO A 250 3.72 -19.90 -10.41
C PRO A 250 5.09 -19.92 -11.08
N VAL A 251 6.00 -20.74 -10.59
CA VAL A 251 7.35 -20.97 -11.15
C VAL A 251 7.79 -22.41 -10.87
N ASP A 252 8.73 -22.88 -11.68
CA ASP A 252 9.49 -24.09 -11.40
C ASP A 252 10.76 -23.73 -10.64
N GLY A 253 11.06 -24.45 -9.54
CA GLY A 253 12.25 -24.18 -8.74
C GLY A 253 12.26 -24.99 -7.44
N LYS A 254 13.40 -25.01 -6.75
CA LYS A 254 13.56 -25.68 -5.46
C LYS A 254 12.89 -24.88 -4.36
N LEU A 255 12.18 -25.55 -3.46
CA LEU A 255 11.61 -24.89 -2.28
C LEU A 255 12.75 -24.53 -1.30
N LEU A 256 12.90 -23.23 -1.01
CA LEU A 256 13.85 -22.70 -0.03
C LEU A 256 13.26 -22.71 1.38
N SER A 257 12.00 -22.26 1.48
CA SER A 257 11.27 -22.17 2.74
C SER A 257 9.82 -22.56 2.53
N GLY A 258 9.29 -23.43 3.36
CA GLY A 258 7.87 -23.81 3.35
C GLY A 258 7.02 -22.88 4.18
N PHE A 259 5.72 -23.15 4.25
CA PHE A 259 4.74 -22.43 5.07
C PHE A 259 4.93 -22.67 6.57
N GLY A 260 4.53 -21.70 7.40
CA GLY A 260 4.41 -21.82 8.86
C GLY A 260 5.64 -21.38 9.64
N SER A 261 5.67 -21.72 10.95
CA SER A 261 6.70 -21.27 11.89
C SER A 261 8.09 -21.80 11.54
N LYS A 262 9.10 -20.94 11.63
CA LYS A 262 10.53 -21.24 11.40
C LYS A 262 11.35 -21.24 12.70
N GLY A 263 10.70 -21.03 13.83
CA GLY A 263 11.37 -20.82 15.12
C GLY A 263 11.76 -19.36 15.35
N GLY A 264 12.12 -19.02 16.60
CA GLY A 264 12.54 -17.66 16.96
C GLY A 264 11.47 -16.57 16.75
N GLY A 265 10.19 -16.94 16.62
CA GLY A 265 9.11 -15.99 16.35
C GLY A 265 8.92 -15.64 14.86
N VAL A 266 9.71 -16.23 13.97
CA VAL A 266 9.59 -16.04 12.52
C VAL A 266 8.54 -16.97 11.94
N VAL A 267 7.62 -16.43 11.15
CA VAL A 267 6.58 -17.17 10.44
C VAL A 267 6.70 -16.87 8.95
N ASN A 268 6.60 -17.89 8.12
CA ASN A 268 6.47 -17.74 6.66
C ASN A 268 5.01 -17.98 6.28
N ASP A 269 4.34 -16.93 5.82
CA ASP A 269 2.94 -16.97 5.42
C ASP A 269 2.71 -17.57 4.01
N GLY A 270 3.79 -17.99 3.36
CA GLY A 270 3.79 -18.61 2.05
C GLY A 270 4.90 -19.65 1.88
N VAL A 271 5.40 -19.74 0.67
CA VAL A 271 6.55 -20.56 0.30
C VAL A 271 7.55 -19.70 -0.48
N ASN A 272 8.85 -19.94 -0.25
CA ASN A 272 9.91 -19.30 -1.01
C ASN A 272 10.51 -20.32 -1.99
N ILE A 273 10.61 -19.95 -3.25
CA ILE A 273 11.02 -20.84 -4.34
C ILE A 273 12.26 -20.23 -5.00
N ALA A 274 13.38 -20.95 -4.99
CA ALA A 274 14.60 -20.54 -5.68
C ALA A 274 14.37 -20.52 -7.18
N VAL A 275 14.75 -19.44 -7.81
CA VAL A 275 14.66 -19.25 -9.27
C VAL A 275 15.86 -18.43 -9.74
N SER A 276 16.17 -18.48 -11.03
CA SER A 276 17.10 -17.53 -11.63
C SER A 276 16.42 -16.18 -11.81
N GLU A 277 17.17 -15.09 -11.70
CA GLU A 277 16.69 -13.76 -12.06
C GLU A 277 16.11 -13.76 -13.48
N GLY A 278 15.00 -13.06 -13.67
CA GLY A 278 14.29 -13.01 -14.95
C GLY A 278 13.43 -14.24 -15.26
N THR A 279 13.33 -15.22 -14.35
CA THR A 279 12.39 -16.35 -14.52
C THR A 279 10.95 -15.82 -14.62
N PRO A 280 10.16 -16.23 -15.64
CA PRO A 280 8.78 -15.79 -15.76
C PRO A 280 7.92 -16.27 -14.58
N ILE A 281 7.29 -15.32 -13.88
CA ILE A 281 6.28 -15.59 -12.86
C ILE A 281 4.92 -15.70 -13.55
N ARG A 282 4.20 -16.79 -13.29
CA ARG A 282 2.90 -17.05 -13.89
C ARG A 282 1.77 -16.95 -12.87
N ALA A 283 0.62 -16.43 -13.30
CA ALA A 283 -0.58 -16.42 -12.49
C ALA A 283 -0.99 -17.85 -12.12
N ALA A 284 -1.15 -18.13 -10.84
CA ALA A 284 -1.49 -19.46 -10.34
C ALA A 284 -2.91 -19.90 -10.69
N ALA A 285 -3.81 -18.96 -10.96
CA ALA A 285 -5.20 -19.18 -11.40
C ALA A 285 -5.73 -17.94 -12.13
N ASP A 286 -6.90 -18.08 -12.77
CA ASP A 286 -7.64 -16.94 -13.35
C ASP A 286 -7.99 -15.94 -12.24
N GLY A 287 -7.88 -14.64 -12.54
CA GLY A 287 -8.19 -13.62 -11.55
C GLY A 287 -8.14 -12.19 -12.09
N VAL A 288 -8.22 -11.26 -11.15
CA VAL A 288 -8.04 -9.83 -11.41
C VAL A 288 -6.94 -9.30 -10.51
N VAL A 289 -6.00 -8.57 -11.08
CA VAL A 289 -4.89 -7.95 -10.33
C VAL A 289 -5.45 -6.93 -9.34
N ALA A 290 -5.29 -7.23 -8.06
CA ALA A 290 -5.71 -6.36 -6.97
C ALA A 290 -4.64 -5.31 -6.62
N TYR A 291 -3.36 -5.68 -6.80
CA TYR A 291 -2.22 -4.81 -6.58
C TYR A 291 -1.07 -5.20 -7.50
N SER A 292 -0.31 -4.22 -7.98
CA SER A 292 0.95 -4.39 -8.69
C SER A 292 1.82 -3.17 -8.42
N GLY A 293 2.95 -3.33 -7.72
CA GLY A 293 3.83 -2.24 -7.32
C GLY A 293 5.06 -2.73 -6.55
N ASP A 294 6.02 -1.85 -6.32
CA ASP A 294 7.28 -2.11 -5.61
C ASP A 294 7.47 -1.22 -4.36
N GLU A 295 6.41 -0.55 -3.94
CA GLU A 295 6.43 0.44 -2.85
C GLU A 295 6.59 -0.19 -1.46
N ILE A 296 6.64 -1.52 -1.36
CA ILE A 296 6.68 -2.26 -0.10
C ILE A 296 8.03 -2.94 0.04
N ASP A 297 8.94 -2.26 0.73
CA ASP A 297 10.34 -2.64 0.85
C ASP A 297 10.59 -4.11 1.20
N VAL A 298 9.74 -4.73 2.04
CA VAL A 298 9.90 -6.13 2.47
C VAL A 298 9.69 -7.11 1.33
N PHE A 299 8.70 -6.86 0.47
CA PHE A 299 8.34 -7.73 -0.65
C PHE A 299 8.99 -7.33 -1.96
N GLY A 300 9.55 -6.10 -2.05
CA GLY A 300 10.02 -5.54 -3.31
C GLY A 300 8.88 -5.48 -4.35
N GLY A 301 9.13 -5.93 -5.57
CA GLY A 301 8.09 -6.05 -6.58
C GLY A 301 7.04 -7.08 -6.15
N LEU A 302 5.80 -6.63 -5.93
CA LEU A 302 4.68 -7.42 -5.43
C LEU A 302 3.49 -7.36 -6.37
N ILE A 303 2.92 -8.53 -6.68
CA ILE A 303 1.66 -8.67 -7.39
C ILE A 303 0.67 -9.40 -6.50
N LEU A 304 -0.56 -8.89 -6.40
CA LEU A 304 -1.67 -9.58 -5.72
C LEU A 304 -2.79 -9.82 -6.73
N ILE A 305 -3.29 -11.06 -6.77
CA ILE A 305 -4.38 -11.45 -7.68
C ILE A 305 -5.57 -11.92 -6.84
N ASN A 306 -6.73 -11.32 -7.07
CA ASN A 306 -8.00 -11.74 -6.50
C ASN A 306 -8.68 -12.73 -7.44
N HIS A 307 -8.93 -13.94 -6.96
CA HIS A 307 -9.54 -15.03 -7.70
C HIS A 307 -11.04 -15.20 -7.43
N GLY A 308 -11.60 -14.35 -6.57
CA GLY A 308 -12.98 -14.48 -6.11
C GLY A 308 -13.16 -15.44 -4.95
N SER A 309 -14.38 -15.49 -4.40
CA SER A 309 -14.72 -16.33 -3.25
C SER A 309 -13.74 -16.21 -2.06
N GLY A 310 -13.13 -15.03 -1.86
CA GLY A 310 -12.16 -14.76 -0.77
C GLY A 310 -10.78 -15.37 -0.98
N TRP A 311 -10.42 -15.80 -2.22
CA TRP A 311 -9.11 -16.30 -2.56
C TRP A 311 -8.24 -15.20 -3.16
N VAL A 312 -7.03 -15.07 -2.63
CA VAL A 312 -5.99 -14.14 -3.13
C VAL A 312 -4.67 -14.88 -3.19
N THR A 313 -3.87 -14.61 -4.24
CA THR A 313 -2.47 -15.04 -4.30
C THR A 313 -1.54 -13.84 -4.31
N ALA A 314 -0.37 -14.00 -3.70
CA ALA A 314 0.69 -12.99 -3.65
C ALA A 314 1.97 -13.53 -4.28
N TYR A 315 2.67 -12.65 -4.99
CA TYR A 315 3.91 -12.93 -5.70
C TYR A 315 4.92 -11.83 -5.38
N GLY A 316 5.86 -12.11 -4.47
CA GLY A 316 6.87 -11.15 -4.01
C GLY A 316 8.24 -11.38 -4.64
N HIS A 317 9.14 -10.39 -4.48
CA HIS A 317 10.51 -10.34 -4.96
C HIS A 317 10.65 -10.32 -6.49
N ALA A 318 9.62 -9.78 -7.20
CA ALA A 318 9.68 -9.62 -8.64
C ALA A 318 10.67 -8.50 -9.03
N ALA A 319 11.56 -8.79 -10.00
CA ALA A 319 12.41 -7.78 -10.63
C ALA A 319 11.64 -6.89 -11.60
N ARG A 320 10.55 -7.42 -12.17
CA ARG A 320 9.70 -6.69 -13.13
C ARG A 320 8.24 -7.11 -13.00
N LEU A 321 7.36 -6.13 -13.04
CA LEU A 321 5.90 -6.30 -13.06
C LEU A 321 5.40 -6.09 -14.49
N ASN A 322 4.63 -7.04 -15.03
CA ASN A 322 4.12 -7.00 -16.39
C ASN A 322 2.61 -6.74 -16.45
N VAL A 323 1.97 -6.57 -15.30
CA VAL A 323 0.52 -6.38 -15.18
C VAL A 323 0.21 -5.18 -14.32
N GLU A 324 -0.96 -4.59 -14.53
CA GLU A 324 -1.46 -3.43 -13.79
C GLU A 324 -2.70 -3.80 -12.95
N ARG A 325 -2.94 -3.00 -11.90
CA ARG A 325 -4.15 -3.14 -11.08
C ARG A 325 -5.42 -3.09 -11.94
N GLY A 326 -6.35 -4.01 -11.67
CA GLY A 326 -7.62 -4.13 -12.39
C GLY A 326 -7.53 -4.92 -13.69
N GLU A 327 -6.36 -5.39 -14.08
CA GLU A 327 -6.15 -6.26 -15.24
C GLU A 327 -6.66 -7.67 -14.95
N LYS A 328 -7.28 -8.30 -15.96
CA LYS A 328 -7.71 -9.71 -15.90
C LYS A 328 -6.58 -10.58 -16.40
N VAL A 329 -6.23 -11.57 -15.62
CA VAL A 329 -5.20 -12.55 -15.95
C VAL A 329 -5.77 -13.96 -15.97
N ARG A 330 -5.18 -14.82 -16.81
CA ARG A 330 -5.52 -16.24 -16.89
C ARG A 330 -4.47 -17.08 -16.18
N ALA A 331 -4.87 -18.24 -15.69
CA ALA A 331 -3.94 -19.23 -15.17
C ALA A 331 -2.81 -19.51 -16.15
N GLY A 332 -1.55 -19.45 -15.69
CA GLY A 332 -0.36 -19.65 -16.51
C GLY A 332 0.12 -18.42 -17.28
N GLU A 333 -0.62 -17.31 -17.30
CA GLU A 333 -0.20 -16.05 -17.92
C GLU A 333 1.00 -15.46 -17.19
N VAL A 334 1.97 -14.90 -17.95
CA VAL A 334 3.17 -14.28 -17.38
C VAL A 334 2.81 -12.90 -16.83
N ILE A 335 2.87 -12.77 -15.52
CA ILE A 335 2.50 -11.55 -14.77
C ILE A 335 3.72 -10.71 -14.35
N GLY A 336 4.92 -11.27 -14.39
CA GLY A 336 6.15 -10.60 -14.01
C GLY A 336 7.37 -11.47 -14.24
N LEU A 337 8.53 -10.96 -13.83
CA LEU A 337 9.80 -11.68 -13.84
C LEU A 337 10.35 -11.73 -12.42
N ALA A 338 10.78 -12.89 -11.98
CA ALA A 338 11.39 -13.08 -10.65
C ALA A 338 12.74 -12.38 -10.52
N GLY A 339 13.10 -12.01 -9.32
CA GLY A 339 14.34 -11.35 -8.98
C GLY A 339 14.71 -11.48 -7.52
N ASP A 340 15.49 -10.54 -7.04
CA ASP A 340 15.99 -10.40 -5.68
C ASP A 340 15.54 -9.09 -5.01
N SER A 341 14.47 -8.47 -5.53
CA SER A 341 13.94 -7.23 -4.96
C SER A 341 13.40 -7.43 -3.54
N GLY A 342 13.47 -6.39 -2.71
CA GLY A 342 13.06 -6.46 -1.30
C GLY A 342 14.14 -7.03 -0.38
N TYR A 343 13.72 -7.63 0.75
CA TYR A 343 14.67 -8.11 1.78
C TYR A 343 15.04 -9.58 1.57
N VAL A 344 15.72 -9.88 0.46
CA VAL A 344 16.25 -11.21 0.14
C VAL A 344 17.67 -11.11 -0.38
N GLU A 345 18.47 -12.17 -0.17
CA GLU A 345 19.90 -12.20 -0.53
C GLU A 345 20.13 -12.88 -1.90
N GLU A 346 19.17 -13.63 -2.40
CA GLU A 346 19.27 -14.39 -3.66
C GLU A 346 17.94 -14.38 -4.41
N PRO A 347 17.96 -14.50 -5.76
CA PRO A 347 16.75 -14.50 -6.56
C PRO A 347 15.80 -15.62 -6.17
N GLN A 348 14.57 -15.24 -5.83
CA GLN A 348 13.52 -16.15 -5.39
C GLN A 348 12.14 -15.58 -5.66
N LEU A 349 11.13 -16.45 -5.64
CA LEU A 349 9.74 -16.06 -5.59
C LEU A 349 9.18 -16.36 -4.20
N HIS A 350 8.68 -15.33 -3.50
CA HIS A 350 7.79 -15.53 -2.37
C HIS A 350 6.37 -15.67 -2.90
N PHE A 351 5.71 -16.80 -2.58
CA PHE A 351 4.37 -17.10 -3.07
C PHE A 351 3.44 -17.45 -1.91
N GLU A 352 2.30 -16.72 -1.81
CA GLU A 352 1.27 -16.99 -0.82
C GLU A 352 -0.06 -17.35 -1.48
N ILE A 353 -0.81 -18.19 -0.80
CA ILE A 353 -2.24 -18.39 -1.03
C ILE A 353 -2.97 -17.96 0.23
N ARG A 354 -3.99 -17.12 0.07
CA ARG A 354 -4.79 -16.61 1.18
C ARG A 354 -6.26 -16.93 0.95
N LYS A 355 -6.96 -17.28 2.04
CA LYS A 355 -8.39 -17.54 2.04
C LYS A 355 -9.05 -16.71 3.12
N ASN A 356 -10.02 -15.88 2.74
CA ASN A 356 -10.73 -14.99 3.67
C ASN A 356 -9.74 -14.22 4.56
N ARG A 357 -8.72 -13.61 3.93
CA ARG A 357 -7.66 -12.80 4.56
C ARG A 357 -6.67 -13.58 5.45
N LYS A 358 -6.72 -14.91 5.46
CA LYS A 358 -5.77 -15.71 6.24
C LYS A 358 -4.85 -16.47 5.31
N PRO A 359 -3.53 -16.45 5.54
CA PRO A 359 -2.62 -17.28 4.80
C PRO A 359 -2.95 -18.76 5.04
N VAL A 360 -2.88 -19.54 3.99
CA VAL A 360 -3.08 -21.00 4.02
C VAL A 360 -1.88 -21.68 3.38
N ASP A 361 -1.57 -22.90 3.84
CA ASP A 361 -0.43 -23.64 3.29
C ASP A 361 -0.59 -23.86 1.78
N PRO A 362 0.27 -23.27 0.93
CA PRO A 362 0.19 -23.44 -0.51
C PRO A 362 0.30 -24.90 -0.96
N ALA A 363 1.04 -25.72 -0.22
CA ALA A 363 1.21 -27.13 -0.57
C ALA A 363 -0.09 -27.95 -0.58
N LEU A 364 -1.11 -27.47 0.14
CA LEU A 364 -2.44 -28.11 0.18
C LEU A 364 -3.31 -27.77 -1.04
N HIS A 365 -2.95 -26.71 -1.77
CA HIS A 365 -3.75 -26.16 -2.88
C HIS A 365 -3.06 -26.26 -4.24
N LEU A 366 -1.79 -26.65 -4.25
CA LEU A 366 -0.96 -26.81 -5.44
C LEU A 366 -0.84 -28.28 -5.83
N PRO A 367 -0.61 -28.60 -7.11
CA PRO A 367 -0.29 -29.97 -7.55
C PRO A 367 0.97 -30.49 -6.83
N LYS A 368 0.99 -31.77 -6.50
CA LYS A 368 2.19 -32.40 -5.96
C LYS A 368 3.34 -32.25 -6.96
N ARG A 369 4.48 -31.79 -6.50
CA ARG A 369 5.71 -31.81 -7.30
C ARG A 369 6.18 -33.27 -7.40
N THR A 370 6.38 -33.74 -8.63
CA THR A 370 6.94 -35.08 -8.94
C THR A 370 8.45 -35.01 -8.86
#